data_2a68a70226724531b8dfe1d581e63ddd
#
_entry.id   2a68a70226724531b8dfe1d581e63ddd
#
_cell.length_a   1.000
_cell.length_b   1.000
_cell.length_c   1.000
_cell.angle_alpha   90.00
_cell.angle_beta   90.00
_cell.angle_gamma   90.00
#
_symmetry.space_group_name_H-M   'P 1'
#
loop_
_entity.id
_entity.type
_entity.pdbx_description
1 polymer ?
#
loop_
_entity_poly.entity_id
_entity_poly.type
_entity_poly.pdbx_seq_one_letter_code
_entity_poly.pdbx_strand_id
1 'polypeptide(L)'
;MDNLPYIKSSKESIENYALNLKEKTFKDVLLNDPNITNEDRSLLFEYYNNPRSKGSLGQLIEKHFFFYDINSKSEADFNEAGVELKVTPYTIKANGDLRAKERLVLTIINYMKDYEEEDFLRSHVYEKCALMLLIY
;
A
#
# COMPACT_ATOMS: atom_id res chain seq x y z
N MET A 1 20.71 -2.30 10.62
CA MET A 1 20.53 -1.71 9.26
C MET A 1 19.53 -2.58 8.55
N ASP A 2 18.37 -2.01 8.25
CA ASP A 2 17.33 -2.72 7.54
C ASP A 2 17.83 -2.99 6.13
N ASN A 3 18.16 -4.24 5.85
CA ASN A 3 18.65 -4.65 4.53
C ASN A 3 17.45 -4.80 3.57
N LEU A 4 16.82 -3.65 3.26
CA LEU A 4 15.69 -3.62 2.36
C LEU A 4 16.15 -3.84 0.91
N PRO A 5 15.33 -4.49 0.09
CA PRO A 5 15.64 -4.74 -1.31
C PRO A 5 15.48 -3.50 -2.22
N TYR A 6 15.20 -2.33 -1.64
CA TYR A 6 15.04 -1.06 -2.33
C TYR A 6 15.52 0.11 -1.45
N ILE A 7 15.70 1.29 -2.05
CA ILE A 7 16.11 2.53 -1.38
C ILE A 7 14.88 3.34 -1.02
N LYS A 8 14.57 3.47 0.29
CA LYS A 8 13.38 4.16 0.82
C LYS A 8 13.25 5.62 0.38
N SER A 9 14.38 6.30 0.16
CA SER A 9 14.42 7.71 -0.24
C SER A 9 14.36 7.94 -1.75
N SER A 10 14.35 6.87 -2.57
CA SER A 10 14.30 6.96 -4.03
C SER A 10 12.97 6.44 -4.57
N LYS A 11 12.18 7.34 -5.14
CA LYS A 11 10.91 7.00 -5.80
C LYS A 11 11.10 6.01 -6.95
N GLU A 12 12.19 6.15 -7.71
CA GLU A 12 12.54 5.25 -8.80
C GLU A 12 12.89 3.85 -8.30
N SER A 13 13.58 3.76 -7.17
CA SER A 13 13.91 2.47 -6.55
C SER A 13 12.67 1.77 -6.01
N ILE A 14 11.76 2.51 -5.39
CA ILE A 14 10.47 2.01 -4.88
C ILE A 14 9.61 1.49 -6.05
N GLU A 15 9.48 2.29 -7.12
CA GLU A 15 8.72 1.91 -8.31
C GLU A 15 9.29 0.66 -8.99
N ASN A 16 10.59 0.63 -9.21
CA ASN A 16 11.26 -0.52 -9.82
C ASN A 16 11.10 -1.79 -8.98
N TYR A 17 11.15 -1.68 -7.66
CA TYR A 17 10.89 -2.80 -6.77
C TYR A 17 9.43 -3.27 -6.86
N ALA A 18 8.48 -2.34 -6.91
CA ALA A 18 7.05 -2.63 -7.07
C ALA A 18 6.73 -3.44 -8.34
N LEU A 19 7.52 -3.28 -9.40
CA LEU A 19 7.34 -4.06 -10.64
C LEU A 19 7.46 -5.57 -10.42
N ASN A 20 8.14 -6.02 -9.36
CA ASN A 20 8.22 -7.44 -9.00
C ASN A 20 6.88 -8.02 -8.53
N LEU A 21 5.85 -7.17 -8.27
CA LEU A 21 4.50 -7.63 -7.97
C LEU A 21 3.70 -8.06 -9.21
N LYS A 22 4.17 -7.73 -10.42
CA LYS A 22 3.48 -8.14 -11.63
C LYS A 22 3.31 -9.66 -11.66
N GLU A 23 2.09 -10.10 -11.96
CA GLU A 23 1.71 -11.52 -12.06
C GLU A 23 1.88 -12.31 -10.75
N LYS A 24 2.04 -11.62 -9.62
CA LYS A 24 2.10 -12.25 -8.30
C LYS A 24 0.72 -12.25 -7.65
N THR A 25 0.43 -13.36 -6.99
CA THR A 25 -0.71 -13.44 -6.07
C THR A 25 -0.27 -13.01 -4.67
N PHE A 26 -1.22 -12.66 -3.80
CA PHE A 26 -0.91 -12.38 -2.40
C PHE A 26 -0.29 -13.60 -1.68
N LYS A 27 -0.61 -14.81 -2.14
CA LYS A 27 0.03 -16.04 -1.65
C LYS A 27 1.52 -16.06 -1.99
N ASP A 28 1.89 -15.65 -3.20
CA ASP A 28 3.29 -15.57 -3.62
C ASP A 28 4.06 -14.55 -2.78
N VAL A 29 3.43 -13.43 -2.42
CA VAL A 29 4.04 -12.43 -1.54
C VAL A 29 4.36 -13.04 -0.18
N LEU A 30 3.42 -13.75 0.44
CA LEU A 30 3.63 -14.41 1.74
C LEU A 30 4.67 -15.54 1.67
N LEU A 31 4.71 -16.29 0.55
CA LEU A 31 5.70 -17.34 0.35
C LEU A 31 7.12 -16.81 0.21
N ASN A 32 7.27 -15.61 -0.35
CA ASN A 32 8.57 -14.99 -0.59
C ASN A 32 9.06 -14.11 0.56
N ASP A 33 8.25 -13.89 1.61
CA ASP A 33 8.68 -13.15 2.79
C ASP A 33 9.58 -14.05 3.67
N PRO A 34 10.88 -13.70 3.80
CA PRO A 34 11.83 -14.49 4.58
C PRO A 34 11.58 -14.40 6.10
N ASN A 35 10.80 -13.44 6.55
CA ASN A 35 10.54 -13.19 7.96
C ASN A 35 9.37 -14.02 8.50
N ILE A 36 8.66 -14.76 7.66
CA ILE A 36 7.50 -15.56 8.04
C ILE A 36 7.89 -17.03 8.18
N THR A 37 7.56 -17.64 9.31
CA THR A 37 7.70 -19.10 9.51
C THR A 37 6.65 -19.87 8.69
N ASN A 38 6.91 -21.14 8.43
CA ASN A 38 5.94 -21.99 7.71
C ASN A 38 4.62 -22.16 8.45
N GLU A 39 4.67 -22.14 9.78
CA GLU A 39 3.48 -22.25 10.64
C GLU A 39 2.64 -20.99 10.56
N ASP A 40 3.27 -19.80 10.59
CA ASP A 40 2.59 -18.51 10.51
C ASP A 40 2.00 -18.25 9.13
N ARG A 41 2.61 -18.77 8.05
CA ARG A 41 2.11 -18.59 6.67
C ARG A 41 0.68 -19.04 6.48
N SER A 42 0.31 -20.18 7.02
CA SER A 42 -1.05 -20.72 6.90
C SER A 42 -2.07 -19.82 7.60
N LEU A 43 -1.73 -19.32 8.79
CA LEU A 43 -2.58 -18.39 9.56
C LEU A 43 -2.72 -17.05 8.87
N LEU A 44 -1.62 -16.51 8.34
CA LEU A 44 -1.63 -15.24 7.59
C LEU A 44 -2.40 -15.36 6.29
N PHE A 45 -2.27 -16.48 5.58
CA PHE A 45 -3.03 -16.74 4.38
C PHE A 45 -4.53 -16.75 4.66
N GLU A 46 -4.96 -17.42 5.73
CA GLU A 46 -6.35 -17.45 6.16
C GLU A 46 -6.86 -16.06 6.57
N TYR A 47 -6.05 -15.31 7.32
CA TYR A 47 -6.36 -13.95 7.72
C TYR A 47 -6.56 -13.01 6.52
N TYR A 48 -5.63 -12.98 5.58
CA TYR A 48 -5.68 -12.09 4.42
C TYR A 48 -6.72 -12.53 3.37
N ASN A 49 -7.08 -13.80 3.33
CA ASN A 49 -8.12 -14.31 2.45
C ASN A 49 -9.55 -14.07 2.97
N ASN A 50 -9.68 -13.55 4.18
CA ASN A 50 -10.98 -13.27 4.76
C ASN A 50 -11.64 -12.04 4.10
N PRO A 51 -12.78 -12.19 3.40
CA PRO A 51 -13.44 -11.07 2.70
C PRO A 51 -13.97 -9.98 3.63
N ARG A 52 -14.04 -10.24 4.94
CA ARG A 52 -14.44 -9.26 5.96
C ARG A 52 -13.29 -8.37 6.42
N SER A 53 -12.06 -8.74 6.12
CA SER A 53 -10.85 -7.96 6.47
C SER A 53 -10.67 -6.80 5.49
N LYS A 54 -11.35 -5.67 5.75
CA LYS A 54 -11.20 -4.45 4.95
C LYS A 54 -9.76 -3.92 5.09
N GLY A 55 -9.15 -3.53 3.96
CA GLY A 55 -7.79 -3.00 3.93
C GLY A 55 -6.68 -4.04 4.07
N SER A 56 -7.02 -5.34 4.19
CA SER A 56 -6.04 -6.41 4.39
C SER A 56 -5.04 -6.53 3.25
N LEU A 57 -5.45 -6.27 2.01
CA LEU A 57 -4.55 -6.33 0.85
C LEU A 57 -3.46 -5.26 0.91
N GLY A 58 -3.82 -4.02 1.27
CA GLY A 58 -2.85 -2.94 1.49
C GLY A 58 -1.84 -3.31 2.57
N GLN A 59 -2.33 -3.74 3.74
CA GLN A 59 -1.49 -4.17 4.85
C GLN A 59 -0.55 -5.33 4.49
N LEU A 60 -1.03 -6.30 3.69
CA LEU A 60 -0.20 -7.40 3.20
C LEU A 60 0.97 -6.87 2.38
N ILE A 61 0.70 -5.98 1.42
CA ILE A 61 1.73 -5.42 0.55
C ILE A 61 2.71 -4.55 1.34
N GLU A 62 2.21 -3.69 2.22
CA GLU A 62 3.06 -2.85 3.08
C GLU A 62 4.00 -3.71 3.94
N LYS A 63 3.46 -4.68 4.64
CA LYS A 63 4.20 -5.46 5.63
C LYS A 63 5.07 -6.56 5.03
N HIS A 64 4.54 -7.32 4.07
CA HIS A 64 5.18 -8.54 3.59
C HIS A 64 5.90 -8.42 2.25
N PHE A 65 5.67 -7.32 1.53
CA PHE A 65 6.39 -7.03 0.30
C PHE A 65 7.37 -5.87 0.47
N PHE A 66 6.91 -4.73 0.99
CA PHE A 66 7.78 -3.57 1.24
C PHE A 66 8.49 -3.61 2.59
N PHE A 67 8.15 -4.57 3.47
CA PHE A 67 8.72 -4.68 4.82
C PHE A 67 8.60 -3.40 5.63
N TYR A 68 7.46 -2.77 5.51
CA TYR A 68 7.16 -1.47 6.07
C TYR A 68 6.28 -1.65 7.32
N ASP A 69 6.62 -0.95 8.41
CA ASP A 69 5.79 -0.99 9.61
C ASP A 69 4.53 -0.14 9.41
N ILE A 70 3.39 -0.80 9.50
CA ILE A 70 2.09 -0.14 9.39
C ILE A 70 1.97 0.89 10.51
N ASN A 71 1.84 2.15 10.14
CA ASN A 71 1.61 3.23 11.09
C ASN A 71 0.43 4.10 10.63
N SER A 72 -0.15 4.81 11.60
CA SER A 72 -1.26 5.74 11.39
C SER A 72 -0.81 7.21 11.29
N LYS A 73 0.44 7.46 10.89
CA LYS A 73 0.97 8.81 10.77
C LYS A 73 0.32 9.58 9.64
N SER A 74 0.32 10.87 9.74
CA SER A 74 -0.18 11.79 8.72
C SER A 74 0.72 11.93 7.50
N GLU A 75 1.95 11.43 7.60
CA GLU A 75 2.97 11.47 6.55
C GLU A 75 2.69 10.40 5.48
N ALA A 76 3.28 10.56 4.29
CA ALA A 76 3.27 9.55 3.25
C ALA A 76 3.97 8.26 3.71
N ASP A 77 3.57 7.10 3.17
CA ASP A 77 4.10 5.79 3.58
C ASP A 77 5.62 5.68 3.40
N PHE A 78 6.13 6.14 2.28
CA PHE A 78 7.58 6.32 2.05
C PHE A 78 7.94 7.79 2.23
N ASN A 79 7.97 8.23 3.47
CA ASN A 79 8.07 9.64 3.81
C ASN A 79 9.36 10.29 3.27
N GLU A 80 10.51 9.58 3.25
CA GLU A 80 11.78 10.06 2.70
C GLU A 80 11.72 10.35 1.20
N ALA A 81 10.88 9.62 0.46
CA ALA A 81 10.63 9.81 -0.97
C ALA A 81 9.37 10.63 -1.26
N GLY A 82 8.56 10.91 -0.24
CA GLY A 82 7.26 11.59 -0.38
C GLY A 82 6.22 10.78 -1.14
N VAL A 83 6.30 9.43 -1.11
CA VAL A 83 5.42 8.53 -1.87
C VAL A 83 4.40 7.88 -0.95
N GLU A 84 3.13 8.07 -1.25
CA GLU A 84 2.02 7.34 -0.62
C GLU A 84 1.73 6.05 -1.39
N LEU A 85 1.62 4.93 -0.69
CA LEU A 85 1.24 3.65 -1.27
C LEU A 85 -0.28 3.49 -1.24
N LYS A 86 -0.87 3.13 -2.37
CA LYS A 86 -2.28 2.77 -2.48
C LYS A 86 -2.43 1.45 -3.20
N VAL A 87 -3.06 0.49 -2.53
CA VAL A 87 -3.38 -0.82 -3.11
C VAL A 87 -4.88 -0.92 -3.25
N THR A 88 -5.36 -1.20 -4.44
CA THR A 88 -6.79 -1.31 -4.72
C THR A 88 -7.09 -2.51 -5.61
N PRO A 89 -8.05 -3.35 -5.24
CA PRO A 89 -8.41 -4.52 -6.04
C PRO A 89 -9.27 -4.12 -7.24
N TYR A 90 -9.13 -4.88 -8.32
CA TYR A 90 -10.03 -4.82 -9.45
C TYR A 90 -10.69 -6.18 -9.69
N THR A 91 -11.75 -6.18 -10.46
CA THR A 91 -12.42 -7.38 -10.96
C THR A 91 -12.42 -7.39 -12.48
N ILE A 92 -12.37 -8.59 -13.05
CA ILE A 92 -12.48 -8.78 -14.49
C ILE A 92 -13.94 -9.16 -14.78
N LYS A 93 -14.61 -8.39 -15.63
CA LYS A 93 -15.96 -8.70 -16.10
C LYS A 93 -15.95 -9.87 -17.08
N ALA A 94 -17.12 -10.45 -17.32
CA ALA A 94 -17.28 -11.54 -18.27
C ALA A 94 -16.83 -11.21 -19.72
N ASN A 95 -16.87 -9.93 -20.08
CA ASN A 95 -16.38 -9.42 -21.37
C ASN A 95 -14.87 -9.10 -21.40
N GLY A 96 -14.15 -9.35 -20.29
CA GLY A 96 -12.72 -9.09 -20.17
C GLY A 96 -12.35 -7.70 -19.66
N ASP A 97 -13.31 -6.78 -19.51
CA ASP A 97 -13.02 -5.44 -19.01
C ASP A 97 -12.64 -5.42 -17.54
N LEU A 98 -11.70 -4.57 -17.18
CA LEU A 98 -11.33 -4.31 -15.81
C LEU A 98 -12.32 -3.33 -15.17
N ARG A 99 -12.69 -3.61 -13.92
CA ARG A 99 -13.53 -2.74 -13.12
C ARG A 99 -12.93 -2.60 -11.72
N ALA A 100 -12.80 -1.37 -11.24
CA ALA A 100 -12.46 -1.13 -9.83
C ALA A 100 -13.49 -1.83 -8.92
N LYS A 101 -13.00 -2.62 -7.96
CA LYS A 101 -13.84 -3.34 -7.01
C LYS A 101 -14.41 -2.41 -5.95
N GLU A 102 -13.63 -1.41 -5.57
CA GLU A 102 -14.00 -0.43 -4.54
C GLU A 102 -13.45 0.97 -4.88
N ARG A 103 -13.89 1.96 -4.12
CA ARG A 103 -13.40 3.33 -4.26
C ARG A 103 -12.00 3.42 -3.66
N LEU A 104 -11.10 4.14 -4.34
CA LEU A 104 -9.81 4.49 -3.79
C LEU A 104 -9.98 5.60 -2.75
N VAL A 105 -9.70 5.27 -1.49
CA VAL A 105 -9.69 6.26 -0.40
C VAL A 105 -8.31 6.91 -0.36
N LEU A 106 -8.24 8.21 -0.60
CA LEU A 106 -6.97 8.95 -0.59
C LEU A 106 -6.53 9.25 0.83
N THR A 107 -7.37 9.94 1.59
CA THR A 107 -7.11 10.28 3.00
C THR A 107 -8.41 10.67 3.70
N ILE A 108 -8.35 10.81 5.02
CA ILE A 108 -9.45 11.31 5.84
C ILE A 108 -9.23 12.81 6.04
N ILE A 109 -10.25 13.62 5.74
CA ILE A 109 -10.24 15.06 5.98
C ILE A 109 -10.53 15.30 7.46
N ASN A 110 -9.62 15.98 8.13
CA ASN A 110 -9.84 16.45 9.50
C ASN A 110 -10.39 17.88 9.45
N TYR A 111 -11.72 18.02 9.53
CA TYR A 111 -12.39 19.32 9.45
C TYR A 111 -11.90 20.35 10.47
N MET A 112 -11.39 19.92 11.62
CA MET A 112 -10.89 20.84 12.65
C MET A 112 -9.53 21.42 12.35
N LYS A 113 -8.71 20.72 11.55
CA LYS A 113 -7.35 21.15 11.19
C LYS A 113 -7.25 21.62 9.75
N ASP A 114 -7.87 20.87 8.83
CA ASP A 114 -7.76 21.16 7.40
C ASP A 114 -8.57 22.39 6.99
N TYR A 115 -9.56 22.79 7.79
CA TYR A 115 -10.36 24.01 7.58
C TYR A 115 -9.55 25.30 7.73
N GLU A 116 -8.52 25.31 8.56
CA GLU A 116 -7.67 26.48 8.82
C GLU A 116 -6.60 26.72 7.73
N GLU A 117 -6.33 25.72 6.89
CA GLU A 117 -5.32 25.85 5.82
C GLU A 117 -6.00 26.33 4.52
N GLU A 118 -5.74 27.57 4.15
CA GLU A 118 -6.31 28.19 2.94
C GLU A 118 -5.54 27.81 1.66
N ASP A 119 -4.26 27.39 1.80
CA ASP A 119 -3.44 27.01 0.68
C ASP A 119 -3.42 25.47 0.51
N PHE A 120 -4.03 24.99 -0.58
CA PHE A 120 -4.07 23.56 -0.89
C PHE A 120 -2.67 22.91 -0.92
N LEU A 121 -1.65 23.60 -1.45
CA LEU A 121 -0.29 23.07 -1.52
C LEU A 121 0.36 22.86 -0.15
N ARG A 122 -0.19 23.46 0.90
CA ARG A 122 0.23 23.31 2.29
C ARG A 122 -0.70 22.39 3.08
N SER A 123 -1.75 21.93 2.44
CA SER A 123 -2.74 21.07 3.09
C SER A 123 -2.19 19.67 3.36
N HIS A 124 -2.72 19.05 4.40
CA HIS A 124 -2.46 17.65 4.73
C HIS A 124 -2.77 16.70 3.56
N VAL A 125 -3.84 16.98 2.81
CA VAL A 125 -4.22 16.17 1.64
C VAL A 125 -3.14 16.21 0.57
N TYR A 126 -2.59 17.39 0.28
CA TYR A 126 -1.52 17.54 -0.70
C TYR A 126 -0.22 16.88 -0.21
N GLU A 127 0.19 17.14 1.03
CA GLU A 127 1.40 16.55 1.62
C GLU A 127 1.40 15.02 1.53
N LYS A 128 0.26 14.41 1.84
CA LYS A 128 0.12 12.95 1.82
C LYS A 128 -0.04 12.36 0.41
N CYS A 129 -0.74 13.03 -0.49
CA CYS A 129 -1.19 12.46 -1.77
C CYS A 129 -0.54 13.10 -3.00
N ALA A 130 0.46 13.98 -2.83
CA ALA A 130 1.13 14.65 -3.95
C ALA A 130 1.79 13.67 -4.93
N LEU A 131 2.30 12.56 -4.44
CA LEU A 131 2.88 11.48 -5.23
C LEU A 131 2.40 10.14 -4.70
N MET A 132 1.76 9.34 -5.54
CA MET A 132 1.20 8.05 -5.15
C MET A 132 1.73 6.92 -6.02
N LEU A 133 2.10 5.82 -5.38
CA LEU A 133 2.33 4.53 -6.03
C LEU A 133 1.02 3.72 -5.96
N LEU A 134 0.42 3.48 -7.13
CA LEU A 134 -0.83 2.73 -7.25
C LEU A 134 -0.54 1.29 -7.68
N ILE A 135 -1.03 0.32 -6.90
CA ILE A 135 -0.94 -1.11 -7.18
C ILE A 135 -2.36 -1.66 -7.37
N TYR A 136 -2.58 -2.29 -8.52
CA TYR A 136 -3.86 -2.88 -8.92
C TYR A 136 -3.75 -4.40 -9.03
#